data_812c25377e98476122d68e8ea89b0f48
#
_entry.id   812c25377e98476122d68e8ea89b0f48
#
_cell.length_a   1.000
_cell.length_b   1.000
_cell.length_c   1.000
_cell.angle_alpha   90.00
_cell.angle_beta   90.00
_cell.angle_gamma   90.00
#
_symmetry.space_group_name_H-M   'P 1'
#
loop_
_entity.id
_entity.type
_entity.pdbx_description
1 polymer ?
#
loop_
_entity_poly.entity_id
_entity_poly.type
_entity_poly.pdbx_seq_one_letter_code
_entity_poly.pdbx_strand_id
1 'polypeptide(L)'
;MNEANLPELAQRIRVAHVRDAVPNGDHAVYVGRAMPGREGSVFGNPLPVRGRTWTPAAQAWTAHLATHAELEVREAARAALLARGYAQGEAATLYRHVLCAQCREAHSPQRTALLRLARLVAAGETLTLQCWCAPQPCHAAVIRDAILGYARRLSA
;
A
#
# COMPACT_ATOMS: atom_id res chain seq x y z
N MET A 1 -20.07 -12.22 20.49
CA MET A 1 -18.78 -11.92 19.84
C MET A 1 -18.48 -10.45 20.05
N ASN A 2 -17.33 -10.15 20.66
CA ASN A 2 -16.92 -8.76 20.81
C ASN A 2 -16.46 -8.23 19.46
N GLU A 3 -17.19 -7.27 18.92
CA GLU A 3 -16.70 -6.52 17.78
C GLU A 3 -15.44 -5.77 18.20
N ALA A 4 -14.30 -6.16 17.65
CA ALA A 4 -13.08 -5.39 17.84
C ALA A 4 -13.30 -4.00 17.21
N ASN A 5 -13.14 -2.96 18.01
CA ASN A 5 -13.31 -1.61 17.50
C ASN A 5 -12.09 -1.18 16.66
N LEU A 6 -12.26 -0.17 15.84
CA LEU A 6 -11.21 0.30 14.93
C LEU A 6 -9.90 0.67 15.66
N PRO A 7 -9.90 1.34 16.83
CA PRO A 7 -8.67 1.58 17.58
C PRO A 7 -7.92 0.31 18.01
N GLU A 8 -8.64 -0.74 18.41
CA GLU A 8 -8.02 -2.02 18.78
C GLU A 8 -7.38 -2.70 17.57
N LEU A 9 -8.10 -2.75 16.44
CA LEU A 9 -7.56 -3.30 15.20
C LEU A 9 -6.33 -2.52 14.74
N ALA A 10 -6.36 -1.20 14.84
CA ALA A 10 -5.25 -0.33 14.44
C ALA A 10 -3.96 -0.62 15.22
N GLN A 11 -4.07 -0.98 16.50
CA GLN A 11 -2.92 -1.34 17.34
C GLN A 11 -2.25 -2.63 16.90
N ARG A 12 -2.93 -3.48 16.14
CA ARG A 12 -2.42 -4.75 15.64
C ARG A 12 -1.58 -4.61 14.37
N ILE A 13 -1.49 -3.41 13.79
CA ILE A 13 -0.74 -3.18 12.56
C ILE A 13 0.25 -2.05 12.75
N ARG A 14 1.54 -2.38 12.62
CA ARG A 14 2.66 -1.44 12.70
C ARG A 14 3.26 -1.25 11.31
N VAL A 15 3.68 -0.02 11.00
CA VAL A 15 4.52 0.27 9.84
C VAL A 15 5.93 0.54 10.34
N ALA A 16 6.92 -0.14 9.76
CA ALA A 16 8.32 -0.01 10.18
C ALA A 16 9.26 -0.05 8.97
N HIS A 17 10.48 0.45 9.18
CA HIS A 17 11.54 0.31 8.19
C HIS A 17 12.01 -1.15 8.11
N VAL A 18 12.39 -1.60 6.92
CA VAL A 18 12.86 -3.01 6.70
C VAL A 18 14.02 -3.41 7.58
N ARG A 19 14.81 -2.43 8.07
CA ARG A 19 15.98 -2.66 8.94
C ARG A 19 15.63 -2.68 10.43
N ASP A 20 14.40 -2.28 10.79
CA ASP A 20 13.97 -2.29 12.19
C ASP A 20 13.68 -3.72 12.64
N ALA A 21 13.93 -3.99 13.91
CA ALA A 21 13.59 -5.28 14.48
C ALA A 21 12.07 -5.47 14.49
N VAL A 22 11.64 -6.68 14.16
CA VAL A 22 10.22 -7.06 14.19
C VAL A 22 9.92 -7.61 15.59
N PRO A 23 8.89 -7.10 16.30
CA PRO A 23 8.51 -7.65 17.60
C PRO A 23 8.21 -9.15 17.52
N ASN A 24 8.58 -9.88 18.57
CA ASN A 24 8.26 -11.30 18.67
C ASN A 24 6.74 -11.52 18.60
N GLY A 25 6.34 -12.48 17.77
CA GLY A 25 4.93 -12.80 17.56
C GLY A 25 4.27 -12.03 16.43
N ASP A 26 4.88 -10.94 15.94
CA ASP A 26 4.37 -10.23 14.77
C ASP A 26 4.66 -10.99 13.47
N HIS A 27 3.73 -10.93 12.54
CA HIS A 27 3.97 -11.33 11.16
C HIS A 27 4.69 -10.20 10.44
N ALA A 28 5.88 -10.45 9.93
CA ALA A 28 6.63 -9.49 9.12
C ALA A 28 6.11 -9.55 7.67
N VAL A 29 5.65 -8.43 7.15
CA VAL A 29 5.08 -8.34 5.79
C VAL A 29 5.80 -7.24 5.02
N TYR A 30 6.61 -7.63 4.04
CA TYR A 30 7.25 -6.67 3.16
C TYR A 30 6.23 -6.13 2.14
N VAL A 31 6.12 -4.81 2.04
CA VAL A 31 5.17 -4.14 1.14
C VAL A 31 5.82 -3.29 0.05
N GLY A 32 7.14 -3.31 -0.02
CA GLY A 32 7.91 -2.51 -0.97
C GLY A 32 8.11 -3.16 -2.34
N ARG A 33 8.85 -2.46 -3.16
CA ARG A 33 9.25 -2.92 -4.50
C ARG A 33 10.39 -3.93 -4.41
N ALA A 34 10.65 -4.62 -5.53
CA ALA A 34 11.84 -5.45 -5.66
C ALA A 34 13.12 -4.61 -5.47
N MET A 35 14.03 -5.14 -4.68
CA MET A 35 15.33 -4.54 -4.38
C MET A 35 16.40 -5.64 -4.52
N PRO A 36 17.69 -5.29 -4.68
CA PRO A 36 18.74 -6.31 -4.66
C PRO A 36 18.64 -7.18 -3.42
N GLY A 37 18.52 -8.51 -3.61
CA GLY A 37 18.40 -9.49 -2.53
C GLY A 37 17.01 -9.58 -1.89
N ARG A 38 15.99 -8.87 -2.42
CA ARG A 38 14.63 -8.93 -1.90
C ARG A 38 13.60 -8.89 -3.02
N GLU A 39 12.73 -9.88 -3.06
CA GLU A 39 11.60 -9.89 -3.99
C GLU A 39 10.62 -8.76 -3.69
N GLY A 40 10.01 -8.21 -4.76
CA GLY A 40 8.94 -7.23 -4.62
C GLY A 40 7.67 -7.84 -4.07
N SER A 41 6.94 -7.04 -3.30
CA SER A 41 5.61 -7.36 -2.83
C SER A 41 4.57 -7.10 -3.93
N VAL A 42 3.44 -7.81 -3.86
CA VAL A 42 2.26 -7.48 -4.69
C VAL A 42 1.73 -6.08 -4.41
N PHE A 43 2.11 -5.50 -3.26
CA PHE A 43 1.76 -4.14 -2.85
C PHE A 43 2.79 -3.09 -3.28
N GLY A 44 3.81 -3.46 -4.03
CA GLY A 44 4.80 -2.50 -4.52
C GLY A 44 4.13 -1.36 -5.29
N ASN A 45 4.45 -0.13 -4.92
CA ASN A 45 3.88 1.04 -5.58
C ASN A 45 4.46 1.18 -7.00
N PRO A 46 3.64 1.09 -8.07
CA PRO A 46 4.14 1.24 -9.44
C PRO A 46 4.46 2.68 -9.82
N LEU A 47 4.13 3.65 -8.98
CA LEU A 47 4.33 5.07 -9.25
C LEU A 47 5.71 5.51 -8.75
N PRO A 48 6.69 5.77 -9.66
CA PRO A 48 8.04 6.13 -9.23
C PRO A 48 8.15 7.62 -8.89
N VAL A 49 9.00 7.95 -7.94
CA VAL A 49 9.44 9.32 -7.74
C VAL A 49 10.38 9.74 -8.88
N ARG A 50 10.50 11.04 -9.11
CA ARG A 50 11.41 11.61 -10.12
C ARG A 50 12.83 11.11 -9.89
N GLY A 51 13.50 10.76 -10.98
CA GLY A 51 14.87 10.23 -10.95
C GLY A 51 14.95 8.71 -10.80
N ARG A 52 13.84 8.03 -10.58
CA ARG A 52 13.76 6.57 -10.59
C ARG A 52 13.38 6.05 -11.97
N THR A 53 13.52 4.74 -12.18
CA THR A 53 13.18 4.11 -13.45
C THR A 53 11.70 4.26 -13.78
N TRP A 54 11.43 4.80 -14.96
CA TRP A 54 10.07 4.89 -15.49
C TRP A 54 9.74 3.60 -16.24
N THR A 55 8.92 2.74 -15.61
CA THR A 55 8.59 1.41 -16.12
C THR A 55 7.33 1.44 -17.00
N PRO A 56 7.08 0.37 -17.80
CA PRO A 56 5.79 0.23 -18.50
C PRO A 56 4.60 0.27 -17.56
N ALA A 57 4.71 -0.31 -16.36
CA ALA A 57 3.65 -0.25 -15.35
C ALA A 57 3.42 1.19 -14.86
N ALA A 58 4.49 1.95 -14.64
CA ALA A 58 4.39 3.37 -14.28
C ALA A 58 3.65 4.17 -15.36
N GLN A 59 3.99 3.94 -16.63
CA GLN A 59 3.33 4.57 -17.77
C GLN A 59 1.83 4.24 -17.82
N ALA A 60 1.48 2.97 -17.70
CA ALA A 60 0.09 2.51 -17.79
C ALA A 60 -0.76 3.05 -16.63
N TRP A 61 -0.26 2.95 -15.39
CA TRP A 61 -0.97 3.45 -14.23
C TRP A 61 -1.12 4.97 -14.26
N THR A 62 -0.07 5.68 -14.65
CA THR A 62 -0.12 7.15 -14.73
C THR A 62 -1.09 7.62 -15.82
N ALA A 63 -1.12 6.94 -16.97
CA ALA A 63 -2.10 7.23 -18.02
C ALA A 63 -3.54 7.01 -17.51
N HIS A 64 -3.77 5.94 -16.72
CA HIS A 64 -5.06 5.69 -16.10
C HIS A 64 -5.45 6.81 -15.11
N LEU A 65 -4.54 7.21 -14.24
CA LEU A 65 -4.77 8.29 -13.28
C LEU A 65 -4.96 9.66 -13.96
N ALA A 66 -4.37 9.87 -15.13
CA ALA A 66 -4.52 11.10 -15.91
C ALA A 66 -5.94 11.30 -16.43
N THR A 67 -6.80 10.30 -16.37
CA THR A 67 -8.23 10.38 -16.71
C THR A 67 -9.13 10.34 -15.46
N HIS A 68 -8.56 10.43 -14.27
CA HIS A 68 -9.30 10.35 -13.02
C HIS A 68 -10.30 11.51 -12.87
N ALA A 69 -11.45 11.24 -12.24
CA ALA A 69 -12.49 12.23 -12.03
C ALA A 69 -12.05 13.39 -11.11
N GLU A 70 -11.24 13.08 -10.10
CA GLU A 70 -10.70 14.11 -9.19
C GLU A 70 -9.62 14.93 -9.88
N LEU A 71 -9.79 16.24 -9.89
CA LEU A 71 -8.89 17.18 -10.58
C LEU A 71 -7.44 17.06 -10.08
N GLU A 72 -7.24 17.00 -8.76
CA GLU A 72 -5.89 16.93 -8.17
C GLU A 72 -5.15 15.67 -8.60
N VAL A 73 -5.82 14.53 -8.63
CA VAL A 73 -5.25 13.26 -9.10
C VAL A 73 -4.88 13.35 -10.58
N ARG A 74 -5.80 13.85 -11.39
CA ARG A 74 -5.61 13.99 -12.83
C ARG A 74 -4.44 14.91 -13.17
N GLU A 75 -4.34 16.05 -12.51
CA GLU A 75 -3.25 17.02 -12.72
C GLU A 75 -1.90 16.46 -12.28
N ALA A 76 -1.84 15.80 -11.14
CA ALA A 76 -0.61 15.17 -10.65
C ALA A 76 -0.12 14.09 -11.63
N ALA A 77 -1.03 13.28 -12.15
CA ALA A 77 -0.70 12.24 -13.13
C ALA A 77 -0.21 12.84 -14.45
N ARG A 78 -0.85 13.90 -14.95
CA ARG A 78 -0.43 14.59 -16.17
C ARG A 78 0.95 15.21 -16.03
N ALA A 79 1.23 15.83 -14.89
CA ALA A 79 2.56 16.37 -14.60
C ALA A 79 3.60 15.25 -14.52
N ALA A 80 3.25 14.12 -13.93
CA ALA A 80 4.14 12.95 -13.81
C ALA A 80 4.45 12.32 -15.18
N LEU A 81 3.51 12.30 -16.12
CA LEU A 81 3.76 11.85 -17.50
C LEU A 81 4.85 12.68 -18.17
N LEU A 82 4.80 13.99 -18.01
CA LEU A 82 5.79 14.90 -18.59
C LEU A 82 7.16 14.79 -17.90
N ALA A 83 7.16 14.72 -16.58
CA ALA A 83 8.38 14.66 -15.79
C ALA A 83 8.97 13.24 -15.65
N ARG A 84 8.22 12.22 -16.05
CA ARG A 84 8.53 10.79 -15.87
C ARG A 84 8.82 10.46 -14.41
N GLY A 85 7.95 10.92 -13.52
CA GLY A 85 8.02 10.67 -12.09
C GLY A 85 7.17 11.62 -11.27
N TYR A 86 6.93 11.23 -10.02
CA TYR A 86 6.12 11.95 -9.05
C TYR A 86 7.00 12.62 -8.00
N ALA A 87 6.47 13.61 -7.31
CA ALA A 87 7.08 14.09 -6.08
C ALA A 87 6.99 13.02 -4.99
N GLN A 88 7.89 13.02 -4.02
CA GLN A 88 8.03 11.96 -2.99
C GLN A 88 6.70 11.63 -2.28
N GLY A 89 6.06 12.61 -1.69
CA GLY A 89 4.80 12.38 -0.95
C GLY A 89 3.62 12.09 -1.86
N GLU A 90 3.65 12.60 -3.08
CA GLU A 90 2.59 12.46 -4.08
C GLU A 90 2.42 11.03 -4.56
N ALA A 91 3.54 10.34 -4.86
CA ALA A 91 3.50 8.95 -5.27
C ALA A 91 2.87 8.05 -4.18
N ALA A 92 3.19 8.30 -2.93
CA ALA A 92 2.62 7.57 -1.80
C ALA A 92 1.11 7.85 -1.64
N THR A 93 0.70 9.10 -1.78
CA THR A 93 -0.70 9.51 -1.67
C THR A 93 -1.56 8.92 -2.80
N LEU A 94 -1.06 8.98 -4.04
CA LEU A 94 -1.79 8.49 -5.21
C LEU A 94 -1.88 6.95 -5.26
N TYR A 95 -1.01 6.25 -4.57
CA TYR A 95 -1.07 4.80 -4.47
C TYR A 95 -2.44 4.29 -4.01
N ARG A 96 -3.15 5.03 -3.21
CA ARG A 96 -4.50 4.71 -2.78
C ARG A 96 -5.44 4.42 -3.95
N HIS A 97 -5.34 5.22 -5.01
CA HIS A 97 -6.17 5.04 -6.21
C HIS A 97 -5.75 3.81 -7.01
N VAL A 98 -4.46 3.51 -7.04
CA VAL A 98 -3.93 2.28 -7.65
C VAL A 98 -4.48 1.06 -6.91
N LEU A 99 -4.32 1.03 -5.59
CA LEU A 99 -4.76 -0.09 -4.77
C LEU A 99 -6.28 -0.27 -4.84
N CYS A 100 -7.06 0.81 -4.81
CA CYS A 100 -8.51 0.74 -4.99
C CYS A 100 -8.91 0.09 -6.31
N ALA A 101 -8.26 0.46 -7.40
CA ALA A 101 -8.52 -0.14 -8.71
C ALA A 101 -8.16 -1.62 -8.74
N GLN A 102 -7.02 -1.99 -8.17
CA GLN A 102 -6.60 -3.39 -8.05
C GLN A 102 -7.60 -4.22 -7.22
N CYS A 103 -8.11 -3.67 -6.13
CA CYS A 103 -9.04 -4.38 -5.24
C CYS A 103 -10.46 -4.50 -5.80
N ARG A 104 -10.81 -3.75 -6.85
CA ARG A 104 -12.09 -3.93 -7.56
C ARG A 104 -12.13 -5.24 -8.33
N GLU A 105 -10.99 -5.78 -8.70
CA GLU A 105 -10.90 -7.07 -9.36
C GLU A 105 -10.93 -8.18 -8.31
N ALA A 106 -11.92 -9.05 -8.40
CA ALA A 106 -12.20 -10.08 -7.39
C ALA A 106 -11.03 -11.06 -7.16
N HIS A 107 -10.21 -11.29 -8.19
CA HIS A 107 -9.11 -12.26 -8.16
C HIS A 107 -7.73 -11.60 -8.25
N SER A 108 -7.63 -10.28 -8.02
CA SER A 108 -6.33 -9.61 -8.03
C SER A 108 -5.44 -10.13 -6.89
N PRO A 109 -4.12 -10.26 -7.12
CA PRO A 109 -3.18 -10.67 -6.05
C PRO A 109 -3.24 -9.73 -4.85
N GLN A 110 -3.47 -8.43 -5.09
CA GLN A 110 -3.56 -7.43 -4.04
C GLN A 110 -4.77 -7.68 -3.14
N ARG A 111 -5.94 -7.89 -3.71
CA ARG A 111 -7.16 -8.18 -2.94
C ARG A 111 -7.02 -9.48 -2.14
N THR A 112 -6.50 -10.53 -2.75
CA THR A 112 -6.26 -11.80 -2.08
C THR A 112 -5.33 -11.64 -0.88
N ALA A 113 -4.23 -10.92 -1.06
CA ALA A 113 -3.28 -10.67 0.01
C ALA A 113 -3.89 -9.80 1.13
N LEU A 114 -4.65 -8.75 0.78
CA LEU A 114 -5.32 -7.91 1.77
C LEU A 114 -6.31 -8.69 2.62
N LEU A 115 -7.12 -9.55 2.00
CA LEU A 115 -8.08 -10.37 2.73
C LEU A 115 -7.39 -11.35 3.67
N ARG A 116 -6.29 -11.96 3.24
CA ARG A 116 -5.49 -12.85 4.09
C ARG A 116 -4.96 -12.10 5.32
N LEU A 117 -4.38 -10.92 5.13
CA LEU A 117 -3.85 -10.11 6.22
C LEU A 117 -4.97 -9.60 7.14
N ALA A 118 -6.10 -9.20 6.58
CA ALA A 118 -7.26 -8.76 7.35
C ALA A 118 -7.82 -9.88 8.24
N ARG A 119 -7.83 -11.13 7.76
CA ARG A 119 -8.25 -12.28 8.56
C ARG A 119 -7.32 -12.51 9.75
N LEU A 120 -6.01 -12.36 9.55
CA LEU A 120 -5.04 -12.47 10.65
C LEU A 120 -5.31 -11.40 11.72
N VAL A 121 -5.51 -10.15 11.30
CA VAL A 121 -5.78 -9.03 12.22
C VAL A 121 -7.11 -9.23 12.96
N ALA A 122 -8.16 -9.62 12.24
CA ALA A 122 -9.46 -9.91 12.84
C ALA A 122 -9.39 -11.05 13.86
N ALA A 123 -8.50 -12.03 13.65
CA ALA A 123 -8.28 -13.13 14.57
C ALA A 123 -7.40 -12.78 15.79
N GLY A 124 -6.90 -11.55 15.87
CA GLY A 124 -6.09 -11.08 16.99
C GLY A 124 -4.59 -11.10 16.75
N GLU A 125 -4.15 -11.47 15.55
CA GLU A 125 -2.74 -11.45 15.17
C GLU A 125 -2.23 -10.03 14.94
N THR A 126 -0.93 -9.85 15.08
CA THR A 126 -0.26 -8.56 14.89
C THR A 126 0.64 -8.60 13.65
N LEU A 127 0.67 -7.50 12.92
CA LEU A 127 1.45 -7.35 11.70
C LEU A 127 2.47 -6.23 11.83
N THR A 128 3.65 -6.43 11.25
CA THR A 128 4.60 -5.36 10.96
C THR A 128 4.74 -5.24 9.45
N LEU A 129 4.24 -4.16 8.88
CA LEU A 129 4.40 -3.84 7.46
C LEU A 129 5.75 -3.16 7.27
N GLN A 130 6.61 -3.77 6.46
CA GLN A 130 7.98 -3.32 6.25
C GLN A 130 8.12 -2.58 4.93
N CYS A 131 8.71 -1.38 4.97
CA CYS A 131 9.01 -0.59 3.78
C CYS A 131 10.35 0.11 3.92
N TRP A 132 10.84 0.69 2.83
CA TRP A 132 12.10 1.45 2.81
C TRP A 132 11.92 2.91 3.19
N CYS A 133 10.69 3.42 3.19
CA CYS A 133 10.41 4.85 3.38
C CYS A 133 10.19 5.24 4.84
N ALA A 134 9.74 4.32 5.70
CA ALA A 134 9.42 4.65 7.09
C ALA A 134 10.65 5.27 7.81
N PRO A 135 10.48 6.29 8.64
CA PRO A 135 9.22 6.90 9.07
C PRO A 135 8.64 7.97 8.11
N GLN A 136 9.24 8.17 6.93
CA GLN A 136 8.72 9.11 5.94
C GLN A 136 7.37 8.61 5.37
N PRO A 137 6.52 9.51 4.82
CA PRO A 137 5.26 9.13 4.21
C PRO A 137 5.46 8.02 3.17
N CYS A 138 4.69 6.94 3.30
CA CYS A 138 4.87 5.73 2.52
C CYS A 138 3.53 5.12 2.17
N HIS A 139 3.49 4.41 1.04
CA HIS A 139 2.32 3.66 0.62
C HIS A 139 1.89 2.57 1.63
N ALA A 140 2.77 2.19 2.55
CA ALA A 140 2.44 1.24 3.63
C ALA A 140 1.28 1.73 4.50
N ALA A 141 1.14 3.04 4.70
CA ALA A 141 -0.01 3.62 5.42
C ALA A 141 -1.33 3.35 4.69
N VAL A 142 -1.33 3.42 3.37
CA VAL A 142 -2.50 3.10 2.54
C VAL A 142 -2.86 1.63 2.68
N ILE A 143 -1.87 0.74 2.65
CA ILE A 143 -2.08 -0.70 2.82
C ILE A 143 -2.65 -1.00 4.20
N ARG A 144 -2.09 -0.37 5.24
CA ARG A 144 -2.59 -0.48 6.61
C ARG A 144 -4.06 -0.10 6.71
N ASP A 145 -4.45 1.03 6.13
CA ASP A 145 -5.84 1.48 6.13
C ASP A 145 -6.77 0.51 5.41
N ALA A 146 -6.31 -0.07 4.29
CA ALA A 146 -7.08 -1.07 3.56
C ALA A 146 -7.27 -2.35 4.38
N ILE A 147 -6.22 -2.84 5.04
CA ILE A 147 -6.30 -4.01 5.94
C ILE A 147 -7.31 -3.74 7.05
N LEU A 148 -7.25 -2.55 7.67
CA LEU A 148 -8.18 -2.16 8.74
C LEU A 148 -9.62 -2.15 8.26
N GLY A 149 -9.88 -1.63 7.07
CA GLY A 149 -11.22 -1.60 6.49
C GLY A 149 -11.81 -2.99 6.29
N TYR A 150 -11.03 -3.92 5.75
CA TYR A 150 -11.46 -5.32 5.60
C TYR A 150 -11.58 -6.05 6.94
N ALA A 151 -10.62 -5.87 7.84
CA ALA A 151 -10.64 -6.51 9.17
C ALA A 151 -11.87 -6.09 9.98
N ARG A 152 -12.25 -4.82 9.91
CA ARG A 152 -13.46 -4.30 10.54
C ARG A 152 -14.71 -5.00 10.03
N ARG A 153 -14.83 -5.21 8.72
CA ARG A 153 -15.96 -5.92 8.14
C ARG A 153 -16.01 -7.38 8.57
N LEU A 154 -14.85 -8.03 8.67
CA LEU A 154 -14.75 -9.41 9.11
C LEU A 154 -15.05 -9.60 10.59
N SER A 155 -14.88 -8.55 11.39
CA SER A 155 -15.15 -8.54 12.84
C SER A 155 -16.59 -8.16 13.19
N ALA A 156 -17.36 -7.69 12.22
CA ALA A 156 -18.75 -7.28 12.41
C ALA A 156 -19.71 -8.48 12.52
#